data_f597cac61804c8d0a09b9718571408b2
#
_entry.id   f597cac61804c8d0a09b9718571408b2
#
_cell.length_a   1.000
_cell.length_b   1.000
_cell.length_c   1.000
_cell.angle_alpha   90.00
_cell.angle_beta   90.00
_cell.angle_gamma   90.00
#
_symmetry.space_group_name_H-M   'P 1'
#
loop_
_entity.id
_entity.type
_entity.pdbx_description
1 polymer ?
#
loop_
_entity_poly.entity_id
_entity_poly.type
_entity_poly.pdbx_seq_one_letter_code
_entity_poly.pdbx_strand_id
1 'polypeptide(L)'
;MKNKLRRDIFVIIFLLLVACIALAVPLAFSNPRWLLAPALLVVFALVVAVLGIRRLRRFVADMLCGTNFEGSKTQYSLADFSIPTALITEGSVVWYNPAFREQILAGQDALLAAPDRLMTGIDLSVCARAHGQDLTIDENRYSAYATTSRSSKTGTLLFLVNDTFYKNTLDEYTASRPAYLIIGVDSYDELFNDMKDSEQAHELEAINTLLEEYIGRTTGFLRKVSNSRYIAVVEERDIRWMMEERFDILDKVRALHPGGMLTLSIG
;
A
#
# COMPACT_ATOMS: atom_id res chain seq x y z
N MET A 1 29.68 11.00 2.58
CA MET A 1 30.52 10.47 1.50
C MET A 1 29.95 10.81 0.11
N LYS A 2 28.65 10.70 -0.11
CA LYS A 2 27.96 10.93 -1.41
C LYS A 2 28.06 12.37 -1.93
N ASN A 3 27.91 13.38 -1.06
CA ASN A 3 28.12 14.77 -1.44
C ASN A 3 29.58 15.03 -1.80
N LYS A 4 30.53 14.29 -1.22
CA LYS A 4 31.93 14.36 -1.55
C LYS A 4 32.21 13.70 -2.90
N LEU A 5 31.71 12.49 -3.14
CA LEU A 5 31.87 11.76 -4.40
C LEU A 5 31.16 12.46 -5.57
N ARG A 6 29.92 12.93 -5.35
CA ARG A 6 29.15 13.70 -6.35
C ARG A 6 29.84 15.04 -6.63
N ARG A 7 30.35 15.70 -5.59
CA ARG A 7 31.11 16.92 -5.71
C ARG A 7 32.45 16.68 -6.42
N ASP A 8 33.14 15.59 -6.10
CA ASP A 8 34.40 15.24 -6.72
C ASP A 8 34.24 14.86 -8.20
N ILE A 9 33.19 14.11 -8.56
CA ILE A 9 32.83 13.82 -9.97
C ILE A 9 32.40 15.11 -10.69
N PHE A 10 31.61 15.96 -10.06
CA PHE A 10 31.19 17.25 -10.65
C PHE A 10 32.40 18.20 -10.81
N VAL A 11 33.33 18.20 -9.85
CA VAL A 11 34.56 18.97 -9.93
C VAL A 11 35.50 18.46 -11.03
N ILE A 12 35.61 17.13 -11.20
CA ILE A 12 36.42 16.53 -12.28
C ILE A 12 35.79 16.85 -13.65
N ILE A 13 34.47 16.70 -13.81
CA ILE A 13 33.78 17.05 -15.06
C ILE A 13 33.91 18.55 -15.33
N PHE A 14 33.74 19.41 -14.31
CA PHE A 14 33.87 20.85 -14.44
C PHE A 14 35.29 21.27 -14.81
N LEU A 15 36.31 20.67 -14.17
CA LEU A 15 37.71 20.91 -14.50
C LEU A 15 38.08 20.46 -15.92
N LEU A 16 37.56 19.30 -16.36
CA LEU A 16 37.74 18.84 -17.74
C LEU A 16 37.05 19.78 -18.73
N LEU A 17 35.88 20.29 -18.40
CA LEU A 17 35.11 21.21 -19.26
C LEU A 17 35.81 22.57 -19.34
N VAL A 18 36.36 23.08 -18.22
CA VAL A 18 37.17 24.31 -18.17
C VAL A 18 38.49 24.14 -18.95
N ALA A 19 39.15 22.99 -18.80
CA ALA A 19 40.36 22.68 -19.57
C ALA A 19 40.09 22.57 -21.06
N CYS A 20 38.97 21.96 -21.48
CA CYS A 20 38.56 21.90 -22.87
C CYS A 20 38.24 23.28 -23.44
N ILE A 21 37.58 24.16 -22.67
CA ILE A 21 37.29 25.55 -23.08
C ILE A 21 38.56 26.35 -23.19
N ALA A 22 39.46 26.23 -22.22
CA ALA A 22 40.75 26.92 -22.21
C ALA A 22 41.68 26.53 -23.37
N LEU A 23 41.59 25.28 -23.83
CA LEU A 23 42.28 24.80 -25.02
C LEU A 23 41.58 25.20 -26.35
N ALA A 24 40.23 25.21 -26.35
CA ALA A 24 39.45 25.51 -27.53
C ALA A 24 39.51 26.99 -27.98
N VAL A 25 39.58 27.93 -27.00
CA VAL A 25 39.56 29.36 -27.27
C VAL A 25 40.81 29.83 -28.07
N PRO A 26 42.09 29.53 -27.68
CA PRO A 26 43.26 29.93 -28.46
C PRO A 26 43.37 29.17 -29.81
N LEU A 27 42.89 27.92 -29.87
CA LEU A 27 42.90 27.15 -31.12
C LEU A 27 41.83 27.64 -32.14
N ALA A 28 40.69 28.15 -31.67
CA ALA A 28 39.66 28.74 -32.54
C ALA A 28 40.15 29.99 -33.26
N PHE A 29 41.10 30.75 -32.69
CA PHE A 29 41.72 31.93 -33.26
C PHE A 29 42.79 31.59 -34.34
N SER A 30 43.37 30.37 -34.31
CA SER A 30 44.48 30.01 -35.20
C SER A 30 44.02 29.19 -36.44
N ASN A 31 43.00 28.31 -36.29
CA ASN A 31 42.47 27.54 -37.42
C ASN A 31 41.20 26.76 -37.00
N PRO A 32 40.05 26.86 -37.70
CA PRO A 32 38.79 26.23 -37.29
C PRO A 32 38.81 24.69 -37.33
N ARG A 33 39.78 24.09 -38.02
CA ARG A 33 39.92 22.61 -38.10
C ARG A 33 40.37 21.99 -36.76
N TRP A 34 40.98 22.75 -35.84
CA TRP A 34 41.45 22.25 -34.55
C TRP A 34 40.35 22.18 -33.46
N LEU A 35 39.14 22.72 -33.77
CA LEU A 35 37.96 22.59 -32.87
C LEU A 35 37.46 21.14 -32.77
N LEU A 36 37.85 20.26 -33.72
CA LEU A 36 37.48 18.84 -33.65
C LEU A 36 38.17 18.11 -32.47
N ALA A 37 39.35 18.50 -32.08
CA ALA A 37 40.10 17.84 -30.99
C ALA A 37 39.42 17.97 -29.62
N PRO A 38 39.02 19.17 -29.14
CA PRO A 38 38.29 19.30 -27.87
C PRO A 38 36.89 18.67 -27.94
N ALA A 39 36.20 18.71 -29.05
CA ALA A 39 34.91 18.03 -29.21
C ALA A 39 35.06 16.51 -29.08
N LEU A 40 36.10 15.92 -29.66
CA LEU A 40 36.39 14.49 -29.56
C LEU A 40 36.76 14.09 -28.11
N LEU A 41 37.46 14.95 -27.36
CA LEU A 41 37.80 14.77 -25.94
C LEU A 41 36.53 14.78 -25.05
N VAL A 42 35.60 15.69 -25.30
CA VAL A 42 34.34 15.76 -24.56
C VAL A 42 33.51 14.50 -24.81
N VAL A 43 33.39 14.04 -26.06
CA VAL A 43 32.69 12.80 -26.41
C VAL A 43 33.37 11.60 -25.75
N PHE A 44 34.70 11.53 -25.77
CA PHE A 44 35.46 10.47 -25.09
C PHE A 44 35.23 10.46 -23.58
N ALA A 45 35.28 11.62 -22.92
CA ALA A 45 35.00 11.75 -21.48
C ALA A 45 33.57 11.30 -21.14
N LEU A 46 32.59 11.63 -21.98
CA LEU A 46 31.20 11.24 -21.81
C LEU A 46 31.02 9.72 -21.95
N VAL A 47 31.68 9.12 -22.94
CA VAL A 47 31.69 7.67 -23.14
C VAL A 47 32.31 6.95 -21.94
N VAL A 48 33.46 7.44 -21.45
CA VAL A 48 34.14 6.87 -20.27
C VAL A 48 33.30 7.00 -19.02
N ALA A 49 32.60 8.13 -18.82
CA ALA A 49 31.68 8.33 -17.71
C ALA A 49 30.48 7.36 -17.79
N VAL A 50 29.89 7.20 -18.94
CA VAL A 50 28.76 6.25 -19.16
C VAL A 50 29.21 4.81 -18.94
N LEU A 51 30.37 4.42 -19.47
CA LEU A 51 30.94 3.09 -19.27
C LEU A 51 31.32 2.84 -17.79
N GLY A 52 31.87 3.85 -17.11
CA GLY A 52 32.18 3.78 -15.69
C GLY A 52 30.94 3.58 -14.82
N ILE A 53 29.86 4.31 -15.09
CA ILE A 53 28.57 4.13 -14.41
C ILE A 53 28.00 2.75 -14.68
N ARG A 54 28.03 2.26 -15.95
CA ARG A 54 27.58 0.91 -16.29
C ARG A 54 28.41 -0.18 -15.61
N ARG A 55 29.72 0.01 -15.51
CA ARG A 55 30.62 -0.94 -14.85
C ARG A 55 30.41 -0.96 -13.34
N LEU A 56 30.19 0.20 -12.72
CA LEU A 56 29.86 0.32 -11.31
C LEU A 56 28.51 -0.36 -10.98
N ARG A 57 27.52 -0.18 -11.87
CA ARG A 57 26.22 -0.86 -11.74
C ARG A 57 26.37 -2.39 -11.77
N ARG A 58 27.18 -2.94 -12.67
CA ARG A 58 27.46 -4.39 -12.74
C ARG A 58 28.20 -4.86 -11.50
N PHE A 59 29.23 -4.14 -11.07
CA PHE A 59 30.00 -4.50 -9.88
C PHE A 59 29.15 -4.50 -8.60
N VAL A 60 28.26 -3.53 -8.43
CA VAL A 60 27.31 -3.51 -7.30
C VAL A 60 26.29 -4.65 -7.42
N ALA A 61 25.78 -4.92 -8.60
CA ALA A 61 24.91 -6.07 -8.86
C ALA A 61 25.63 -7.39 -8.53
N ASP A 62 26.86 -7.58 -9.00
CA ASP A 62 27.67 -8.78 -8.75
C ASP A 62 28.00 -8.97 -7.25
N MET A 63 28.28 -7.88 -6.51
CA MET A 63 28.49 -7.94 -5.06
C MET A 63 27.26 -8.34 -4.28
N LEU A 64 26.08 -7.91 -4.71
CA LEU A 64 24.80 -8.27 -4.07
C LEU A 64 24.31 -9.67 -4.45
N CYS A 65 24.71 -10.12 -5.64
CA CYS A 65 24.36 -11.44 -6.14
C CYS A 65 25.26 -12.57 -5.65
N GLY A 66 26.41 -12.22 -5.07
CA GLY A 66 27.46 -13.16 -4.68
C GLY A 66 27.33 -13.67 -3.24
N THR A 67 26.26 -14.40 -2.88
CA THR A 67 26.32 -15.30 -1.73
C THR A 67 26.99 -16.59 -2.20
N ASN A 68 28.32 -16.64 -2.11
CA ASN A 68 29.05 -17.89 -2.28
C ASN A 68 28.77 -18.79 -1.09
N PHE A 69 27.88 -19.78 -1.27
CA PHE A 69 27.89 -20.95 -0.41
C PHE A 69 29.10 -21.78 -0.80
N GLU A 70 30.10 -21.89 0.06
CA GLU A 70 31.26 -22.76 -0.13
C GLU A 70 30.78 -24.17 -0.45
N GLY A 71 31.06 -24.60 -1.68
CA GLY A 71 30.79 -25.98 -2.15
C GLY A 71 29.66 -26.13 -3.16
N SER A 72 28.89 -25.12 -3.50
CA SER A 72 27.84 -25.19 -4.53
C SER A 72 28.23 -24.38 -5.79
N LYS A 73 28.13 -25.03 -6.97
CA LYS A 73 28.30 -24.38 -8.26
C LYS A 73 27.11 -23.50 -8.67
N THR A 74 26.10 -23.37 -7.80
CA THR A 74 24.88 -22.66 -8.08
C THR A 74 24.96 -21.27 -7.43
N GLN A 75 25.07 -20.22 -8.24
CA GLN A 75 24.97 -18.83 -7.83
C GLN A 75 23.48 -18.46 -7.80
N TYR A 76 22.97 -18.09 -6.65
CA TYR A 76 21.64 -17.46 -6.54
C TYR A 76 21.80 -15.96 -6.67
N SER A 77 21.10 -15.36 -7.63
CA SER A 77 21.16 -13.94 -7.89
C SER A 77 19.90 -13.25 -7.36
N LEU A 78 20.05 -12.19 -6.54
CA LEU A 78 18.94 -11.32 -6.17
C LEU A 78 18.31 -10.62 -7.40
N ALA A 79 19.04 -10.59 -8.51
CA ALA A 79 18.51 -10.04 -9.76
C ALA A 79 17.38 -10.91 -10.34
N ASP A 80 17.41 -12.23 -10.12
CA ASP A 80 16.39 -13.16 -10.61
C ASP A 80 15.29 -13.42 -9.58
N PHE A 81 15.33 -12.70 -8.45
CA PHE A 81 14.36 -12.85 -7.40
C PHE A 81 13.04 -12.18 -7.79
N SER A 82 11.93 -12.93 -7.67
CA SER A 82 10.61 -12.48 -8.10
C SER A 82 9.98 -11.41 -7.18
N ILE A 83 10.52 -11.25 -5.96
CA ILE A 83 10.05 -10.23 -5.02
C ILE A 83 10.73 -8.91 -5.33
N PRO A 84 10.00 -7.80 -5.51
CA PRO A 84 10.56 -6.47 -5.65
C PRO A 84 11.57 -6.16 -4.56
N THR A 85 12.81 -5.91 -4.97
CA THR A 85 13.93 -5.70 -4.05
C THR A 85 14.74 -4.51 -4.50
N ALA A 86 15.08 -3.62 -3.55
CA ALA A 86 15.90 -2.44 -3.80
C ALA A 86 16.98 -2.27 -2.72
N LEU A 87 18.14 -1.79 -3.12
CA LEU A 87 19.19 -1.36 -2.21
C LEU A 87 19.18 0.15 -2.08
N ILE A 88 19.07 0.62 -0.85
CA ILE A 88 19.03 2.02 -0.51
C ILE A 88 20.33 2.36 0.25
N THR A 89 21.04 3.38 -0.20
CA THR A 89 22.25 3.87 0.44
C THR A 89 22.17 5.37 0.56
N GLU A 90 22.44 5.90 1.75
CA GLU A 90 22.40 7.35 2.02
C GLU A 90 21.09 8.02 1.56
N GLY A 91 19.95 7.32 1.78
CA GLY A 91 18.62 7.85 1.43
C GLY A 91 18.31 7.87 -0.08
N SER A 92 19.01 7.07 -0.88
CA SER A 92 18.74 6.98 -2.32
C SER A 92 18.81 5.53 -2.80
N VAL A 93 17.96 5.17 -3.74
CA VAL A 93 17.96 3.87 -4.39
C VAL A 93 19.19 3.76 -5.31
N VAL A 94 20.11 2.86 -4.99
CA VAL A 94 21.34 2.65 -5.77
C VAL A 94 21.28 1.43 -6.67
N TRP A 95 20.39 0.49 -6.36
CA TRP A 95 20.15 -0.70 -7.15
C TRP A 95 18.73 -1.23 -6.89
N TYR A 96 18.17 -1.90 -7.85
CA TYR A 96 16.91 -2.65 -7.74
C TYR A 96 16.89 -3.80 -8.76
N ASN A 97 16.09 -4.84 -8.47
CA ASN A 97 15.90 -5.97 -9.36
C ASN A 97 14.83 -5.69 -10.44
N PRO A 98 14.72 -6.55 -11.50
CA PRO A 98 13.69 -6.41 -12.52
C PRO A 98 12.26 -6.40 -11.97
N ALA A 99 11.96 -7.22 -10.95
CA ALA A 99 10.65 -7.25 -10.32
C ALA A 99 10.26 -5.89 -9.71
N PHE A 100 11.20 -5.21 -9.05
CA PHE A 100 10.98 -3.86 -8.52
C PHE A 100 10.71 -2.85 -9.64
N ARG A 101 11.47 -2.95 -10.74
CA ARG A 101 11.27 -2.07 -11.89
C ARG A 101 9.90 -2.23 -12.52
N GLU A 102 9.43 -3.47 -12.68
CA GLU A 102 8.16 -3.76 -13.33
C GLU A 102 6.97 -3.46 -12.42
N GLN A 103 7.01 -3.90 -11.17
CA GLN A 103 5.87 -3.83 -10.27
C GLN A 103 5.73 -2.49 -9.54
N ILE A 104 6.85 -1.80 -9.27
CA ILE A 104 6.85 -0.57 -8.48
C ILE A 104 7.09 0.67 -9.35
N LEU A 105 7.94 0.55 -10.36
CA LEU A 105 8.32 1.68 -11.21
C LEU A 105 7.60 1.70 -12.56
N ALA A 106 6.68 0.76 -12.81
CA ALA A 106 5.99 0.63 -14.10
C ALA A 106 6.96 0.67 -15.31
N GLY A 107 8.14 0.03 -15.17
CA GLY A 107 9.18 -0.02 -16.19
C GLY A 107 10.12 1.19 -16.25
N GLN A 108 9.88 2.25 -15.48
CA GLN A 108 10.73 3.44 -15.46
C GLN A 108 12.06 3.19 -14.73
N ASP A 109 13.04 4.08 -14.91
CA ASP A 109 14.30 4.04 -14.18
C ASP A 109 14.26 5.09 -13.06
N ALA A 110 14.52 4.66 -11.83
CA ALA A 110 14.48 5.50 -10.65
C ALA A 110 15.79 5.44 -9.83
N LEU A 111 16.91 5.18 -10.49
CA LEU A 111 18.22 5.22 -9.83
C LEU A 111 18.51 6.60 -9.25
N LEU A 112 19.04 6.58 -8.04
CA LEU A 112 19.36 7.76 -7.24
C LEU A 112 18.13 8.57 -6.77
N ALA A 113 16.91 8.09 -7.03
CA ALA A 113 15.72 8.69 -6.45
C ALA A 113 15.62 8.40 -4.95
N ALA A 114 14.97 9.30 -4.23
CA ALA A 114 14.63 9.07 -2.83
C ALA A 114 13.46 8.08 -2.74
N PRO A 115 13.47 7.11 -1.79
CA PRO A 115 12.38 6.15 -1.63
C PRO A 115 11.00 6.80 -1.46
N ASP A 116 10.91 7.90 -0.71
CA ASP A 116 9.66 8.63 -0.45
C ASP A 116 8.99 9.17 -1.73
N ARG A 117 9.78 9.42 -2.79
CA ARG A 117 9.23 9.84 -4.08
C ARG A 117 8.68 8.70 -4.91
N LEU A 118 9.14 7.48 -4.65
CA LEU A 118 8.74 6.27 -5.37
C LEU A 118 7.59 5.56 -4.67
N MET A 119 7.59 5.66 -3.33
CA MET A 119 6.64 4.98 -2.47
C MET A 119 6.23 5.97 -1.36
N THR A 120 5.09 6.62 -1.55
CA THR A 120 4.61 7.64 -0.61
C THR A 120 4.43 7.07 0.80
N GLY A 121 5.01 7.73 1.78
CA GLY A 121 4.86 7.38 3.19
C GLY A 121 5.74 6.21 3.67
N ILE A 122 6.73 5.77 2.91
CA ILE A 122 7.67 4.72 3.35
C ILE A 122 8.58 5.24 4.46
N ASP A 123 8.66 4.48 5.55
CA ASP A 123 9.63 4.67 6.64
C ASP A 123 10.50 3.43 6.80
N LEU A 124 11.76 3.53 6.40
CA LEU A 124 12.71 2.40 6.47
C LEU A 124 12.95 1.91 7.89
N SER A 125 12.74 2.73 8.91
CA SER A 125 12.87 2.34 10.31
C SER A 125 11.70 1.46 10.76
N VAL A 126 10.51 1.71 10.24
CA VAL A 126 9.31 0.88 10.45
C VAL A 126 9.43 -0.42 9.66
N CYS A 127 9.86 -0.35 8.39
CA CYS A 127 10.11 -1.52 7.56
C CYS A 127 11.14 -2.50 8.17
N ALA A 128 12.06 -2.01 9.00
CA ALA A 128 13.06 -2.84 9.69
C ALA A 128 12.52 -3.60 10.91
N ARG A 129 11.27 -3.36 11.32
CA ARG A 129 10.62 -4.06 12.43
C ARG A 129 10.07 -5.43 11.98
N ALA A 130 9.75 -6.29 12.94
CA ALA A 130 9.28 -7.66 12.68
C ALA A 130 8.02 -7.73 11.80
N HIS A 131 7.11 -6.74 11.90
CA HIS A 131 5.87 -6.71 11.12
C HIS A 131 5.98 -5.94 9.81
N GLY A 132 7.15 -5.29 9.56
CA GLY A 132 7.30 -4.44 8.38
C GLY A 132 6.39 -3.20 8.41
N GLN A 133 6.13 -2.66 7.23
CA GLN A 133 5.22 -1.54 7.02
C GLN A 133 4.27 -1.85 5.87
N ASP A 134 2.98 -1.61 6.09
CA ASP A 134 1.98 -1.70 5.04
C ASP A 134 2.03 -0.46 4.14
N LEU A 135 2.05 -0.69 2.83
CA LEU A 135 2.06 0.35 1.80
C LEU A 135 1.02 0.03 0.74
N THR A 136 0.39 1.06 0.22
CA THR A 136 -0.44 0.97 -0.97
C THR A 136 0.26 1.73 -2.10
N ILE A 137 0.53 1.02 -3.19
CA ILE A 137 1.16 1.58 -4.39
C ILE A 137 0.20 1.31 -5.54
N ASP A 138 -0.34 2.37 -6.11
CA ASP A 138 -1.47 2.31 -7.04
C ASP A 138 -2.64 1.54 -6.43
N GLU A 139 -3.08 0.43 -7.05
CA GLU A 139 -4.16 -0.42 -6.57
C GLU A 139 -3.67 -1.64 -5.75
N ASN A 140 -2.35 -1.81 -5.61
CA ASN A 140 -1.75 -2.96 -4.95
C ASN A 140 -1.33 -2.65 -3.52
N ARG A 141 -1.53 -3.63 -2.64
CA ARG A 141 -1.16 -3.57 -1.23
C ARG A 141 0.11 -4.39 -1.01
N TYR A 142 1.13 -3.76 -0.45
CA TYR A 142 2.42 -4.37 -0.19
C TYR A 142 2.74 -4.36 1.30
N SER A 143 3.46 -5.40 1.75
CA SER A 143 4.17 -5.37 3.03
C SER A 143 5.65 -5.12 2.74
N ALA A 144 6.17 -4.02 3.26
CA ALA A 144 7.55 -3.58 3.08
C ALA A 144 8.42 -4.03 4.26
N TYR A 145 9.51 -4.70 3.96
CA TYR A 145 10.50 -5.14 4.95
C TYR A 145 11.87 -4.60 4.60
N ALA A 146 12.62 -4.17 5.61
CA ALA A 146 13.98 -3.67 5.40
C ALA A 146 14.99 -4.39 6.31
N THR A 147 16.18 -4.60 5.79
CA THR A 147 17.31 -5.08 6.58
C THR A 147 18.55 -4.24 6.30
N THR A 148 19.27 -3.89 7.37
CA THR A 148 20.49 -3.09 7.28
C THR A 148 21.67 -3.99 7.52
N SER A 149 22.70 -3.90 6.67
CA SER A 149 23.93 -4.67 6.83
C SER A 149 24.66 -4.27 8.12
N ARG A 150 25.03 -5.26 8.94
CA ARG A 150 25.82 -5.04 10.18
C ARG A 150 27.25 -4.62 9.90
N SER A 151 27.79 -4.96 8.73
CA SER A 151 29.18 -4.67 8.35
C SER A 151 29.35 -3.34 7.61
N SER A 152 28.27 -2.82 7.01
CA SER A 152 28.26 -1.56 6.27
C SER A 152 27.14 -0.67 6.82
N LYS A 153 27.50 0.40 7.52
CA LYS A 153 26.55 1.38 8.10
C LYS A 153 25.72 2.14 7.06
N THR A 154 25.84 1.81 5.79
CA THR A 154 25.36 2.66 4.68
C THR A 154 24.34 2.01 3.75
N GLY A 155 24.08 0.70 3.88
CA GLY A 155 23.17 0.01 2.95
C GLY A 155 21.97 -0.63 3.65
N THR A 156 20.77 -0.30 3.19
CA THR A 156 19.50 -0.92 3.58
C THR A 156 18.92 -1.65 2.40
N LEU A 157 18.67 -2.95 2.54
CA LEU A 157 17.99 -3.76 1.55
C LEU A 157 16.50 -3.75 1.88
N LEU A 158 15.70 -3.33 0.91
CA LEU A 158 14.24 -3.23 0.99
C LEU A 158 13.61 -4.34 0.16
N PHE A 159 12.62 -5.01 0.72
CA PHE A 159 11.79 -6.02 0.07
C PHE A 159 10.33 -5.59 0.12
N LEU A 160 9.60 -5.77 -0.98
CA LEU A 160 8.18 -5.45 -1.06
C LEU A 160 7.42 -6.73 -1.43
N VAL A 161 6.63 -7.24 -0.52
CA VAL A 161 5.80 -8.41 -0.74
C VAL A 161 4.42 -7.95 -1.18
N ASN A 162 4.01 -8.32 -2.40
CA ASN A 162 2.64 -8.05 -2.85
C ASN A 162 1.70 -9.04 -2.15
N ASP A 163 0.93 -8.55 -1.22
CA ASP A 163 -0.05 -9.29 -0.44
C ASP A 163 -1.49 -8.77 -0.64
N THR A 164 -1.72 -8.08 -1.76
CA THR A 164 -3.02 -7.54 -2.15
C THR A 164 -4.12 -8.58 -2.05
N PHE A 165 -3.90 -9.77 -2.60
CA PHE A 165 -4.87 -10.86 -2.56
C PHE A 165 -5.22 -11.27 -1.13
N TYR A 166 -4.21 -11.46 -0.28
CA TYR A 166 -4.41 -11.88 1.11
C TYR A 166 -5.13 -10.82 1.93
N LYS A 167 -4.73 -9.55 1.81
CA LYS A 167 -5.35 -8.43 2.54
C LYS A 167 -6.78 -8.22 2.10
N ASN A 168 -7.06 -8.24 0.79
CA ASN A 168 -8.42 -8.11 0.29
C ASN A 168 -9.29 -9.29 0.70
N THR A 169 -8.75 -10.52 0.66
CA THR A 169 -9.46 -11.71 1.13
C THR A 169 -9.76 -11.64 2.62
N LEU A 170 -8.80 -11.17 3.43
CA LEU A 170 -9.01 -10.99 4.87
C LEU A 170 -10.07 -9.92 5.17
N ASP A 171 -10.03 -8.80 4.45
CA ASP A 171 -11.01 -7.73 4.58
C ASP A 171 -12.41 -8.25 4.23
N GLU A 172 -12.54 -8.98 3.10
CA GLU A 172 -13.80 -9.59 2.69
C GLU A 172 -14.27 -10.65 3.68
N TYR A 173 -13.37 -11.54 4.11
CA TYR A 173 -13.70 -12.54 5.14
C TYR A 173 -14.20 -11.90 6.43
N THR A 174 -13.58 -10.82 6.85
CA THR A 174 -13.98 -10.10 8.07
C THR A 174 -15.33 -9.41 7.87
N ALA A 175 -15.53 -8.79 6.70
CA ALA A 175 -16.74 -8.08 6.38
C ALA A 175 -17.96 -9.01 6.18
N SER A 176 -17.72 -10.22 5.68
CA SER A 176 -18.78 -11.22 5.39
C SER A 176 -19.08 -12.17 6.57
N ARG A 177 -18.42 -12.00 7.72
CA ARG A 177 -18.74 -12.84 8.88
C ARG A 177 -20.18 -12.67 9.32
N PRO A 178 -20.90 -13.77 9.61
CA PRO A 178 -22.27 -13.68 10.07
C PRO A 178 -22.34 -13.05 11.47
N ALA A 179 -23.23 -12.09 11.61
CA ALA A 179 -23.60 -11.47 12.88
C ALA A 179 -25.09 -11.74 13.14
N TYR A 180 -25.39 -11.94 14.41
CA TYR A 180 -26.75 -12.25 14.85
C TYR A 180 -27.32 -11.05 15.59
N LEU A 181 -28.51 -10.61 15.20
CA LEU A 181 -29.26 -9.59 15.88
C LEU A 181 -30.46 -10.23 16.56
N ILE A 182 -30.62 -9.99 17.84
CA ILE A 182 -31.84 -10.31 18.60
C ILE A 182 -32.64 -9.03 18.73
N ILE A 183 -33.81 -8.99 18.13
CA ILE A 183 -34.69 -7.82 18.15
C ILE A 183 -35.90 -8.16 19.01
N GLY A 184 -36.09 -7.43 20.08
CA GLY A 184 -37.19 -7.56 21.01
C GLY A 184 -38.17 -6.39 20.90
N VAL A 185 -39.48 -6.64 20.94
CA VAL A 185 -40.51 -5.62 21.14
C VAL A 185 -40.62 -5.42 22.66
N ASP A 186 -40.26 -4.22 23.10
CA ASP A 186 -40.30 -3.90 24.52
C ASP A 186 -41.74 -3.73 25.03
N SER A 187 -41.93 -4.05 26.30
CA SER A 187 -43.24 -3.93 26.97
C SER A 187 -44.41 -4.58 26.19
N TYR A 188 -44.12 -5.67 25.46
CA TYR A 188 -45.10 -6.32 24.59
C TYR A 188 -46.40 -6.66 25.34
N ASP A 189 -46.29 -7.30 26.49
CA ASP A 189 -47.47 -7.74 27.26
C ASP A 189 -48.30 -6.55 27.80
N GLU A 190 -47.63 -5.45 28.21
CA GLU A 190 -48.31 -4.25 28.69
C GLU A 190 -49.05 -3.50 27.57
N LEU A 191 -48.49 -3.51 26.37
CA LEU A 191 -49.06 -2.82 25.22
C LEU A 191 -50.24 -3.59 24.60
N PHE A 192 -50.12 -4.89 24.51
CA PHE A 192 -50.99 -5.71 23.67
C PHE A 192 -52.09 -6.43 24.47
N ASN A 193 -51.95 -6.59 25.84
CA ASN A 193 -52.98 -7.29 26.65
C ASN A 193 -54.32 -6.56 26.66
N ASP A 194 -54.36 -5.26 26.55
CA ASP A 194 -55.60 -4.46 26.57
C ASP A 194 -56.12 -4.12 25.19
N MET A 195 -55.44 -4.54 24.09
CA MET A 195 -55.81 -4.30 22.71
C MET A 195 -56.76 -5.41 22.22
N LYS A 196 -57.65 -5.04 21.27
CA LYS A 196 -58.42 -6.04 20.51
C LYS A 196 -57.51 -6.84 19.60
N ASP A 197 -57.79 -8.10 19.41
CA ASP A 197 -57.01 -9.00 18.55
C ASP A 197 -56.73 -8.43 17.14
N SER A 198 -57.69 -7.72 16.55
CA SER A 198 -57.54 -7.11 15.22
C SER A 198 -56.56 -5.90 15.23
N GLU A 199 -56.56 -5.11 16.28
CA GLU A 199 -55.64 -3.97 16.45
C GLU A 199 -54.22 -4.47 16.71
N GLN A 200 -54.09 -5.47 17.59
CA GLN A 200 -52.84 -6.15 17.85
C GLN A 200 -52.22 -6.74 16.59
N ALA A 201 -53.01 -7.46 15.78
CA ALA A 201 -52.54 -8.03 14.53
C ALA A 201 -52.06 -6.98 13.54
N HIS A 202 -52.72 -5.83 13.47
CA HIS A 202 -52.34 -4.74 12.58
C HIS A 202 -51.01 -4.09 13.01
N GLU A 203 -50.82 -3.84 14.31
CA GLU A 203 -49.59 -3.27 14.84
C GLU A 203 -48.39 -4.21 14.65
N LEU A 204 -48.57 -5.49 14.94
CA LEU A 204 -47.54 -6.50 14.73
C LEU A 204 -47.15 -6.65 13.26
N GLU A 205 -48.11 -6.53 12.34
CA GLU A 205 -47.84 -6.57 10.89
C GLU A 205 -47.06 -5.32 10.45
N ALA A 206 -47.38 -4.15 10.99
CA ALA A 206 -46.62 -2.92 10.70
C ALA A 206 -45.18 -3.03 11.18
N ILE A 207 -44.93 -3.56 12.42
CA ILE A 207 -43.59 -3.82 12.92
C ILE A 207 -42.83 -4.80 12.04
N ASN A 208 -43.50 -5.92 11.67
CA ASN A 208 -42.93 -6.96 10.82
C ASN A 208 -42.49 -6.39 9.47
N THR A 209 -43.34 -5.61 8.85
CA THR A 209 -43.07 -4.96 7.55
C THR A 209 -41.84 -4.03 7.64
N LEU A 210 -41.76 -3.18 8.66
CA LEU A 210 -40.60 -2.28 8.86
C LEU A 210 -39.32 -3.05 9.10
N LEU A 211 -39.36 -4.14 9.88
CA LEU A 211 -38.21 -4.99 10.12
C LEU A 211 -37.77 -5.74 8.87
N GLU A 212 -38.71 -6.27 8.09
CA GLU A 212 -38.41 -6.91 6.80
C GLU A 212 -37.82 -5.95 5.80
N GLU A 213 -38.33 -4.72 5.69
CA GLU A 213 -37.76 -3.69 4.83
C GLU A 213 -36.37 -3.29 5.30
N TYR A 214 -36.12 -3.19 6.62
CA TYR A 214 -34.83 -2.81 7.17
C TYR A 214 -33.77 -3.87 6.90
N ILE A 215 -34.05 -5.12 7.22
CA ILE A 215 -33.15 -6.24 6.99
C ILE A 215 -33.03 -6.56 5.49
N GLY A 216 -34.09 -6.33 4.71
CA GLY A 216 -34.10 -6.50 3.25
C GLY A 216 -33.14 -5.60 2.48
N ARG A 217 -32.55 -4.56 3.12
CA ARG A 217 -31.46 -3.74 2.57
C ARG A 217 -30.11 -4.46 2.63
N THR A 218 -30.02 -5.54 3.39
CA THR A 218 -28.84 -6.37 3.58
C THR A 218 -28.94 -7.66 2.77
N THR A 219 -27.87 -8.45 2.76
CA THR A 219 -27.89 -9.83 2.24
C THR A 219 -28.46 -10.84 3.25
N GLY A 220 -28.83 -10.36 4.42
CA GLY A 220 -29.28 -11.16 5.54
C GLY A 220 -30.75 -11.61 5.45
N PHE A 221 -31.23 -12.24 6.50
CA PHE A 221 -32.61 -12.62 6.63
C PHE A 221 -33.14 -12.36 8.04
N LEU A 222 -34.45 -12.15 8.14
CA LEU A 222 -35.20 -11.97 9.38
C LEU A 222 -36.06 -13.19 9.65
N ARG A 223 -36.14 -13.62 10.90
CA ARG A 223 -37.07 -14.66 11.34
C ARG A 223 -37.77 -14.27 12.62
N LYS A 224 -39.10 -14.31 12.61
CA LYS A 224 -39.93 -14.16 13.79
C LYS A 224 -39.83 -15.45 14.63
N VAL A 225 -39.42 -15.32 15.89
CA VAL A 225 -39.29 -16.44 16.83
C VAL A 225 -40.51 -16.53 17.75
N SER A 226 -41.01 -15.36 18.17
CA SER A 226 -42.24 -15.22 18.92
C SER A 226 -42.92 -13.90 18.55
N ASN A 227 -44.08 -13.62 19.15
CA ASN A 227 -44.76 -12.35 18.89
C ASN A 227 -43.95 -11.12 19.30
N SER A 228 -43.09 -11.27 20.30
CA SER A 228 -42.24 -10.19 20.83
C SER A 228 -40.78 -10.27 20.40
N ARG A 229 -40.37 -11.33 19.66
CA ARG A 229 -38.95 -11.53 19.35
C ARG A 229 -38.70 -11.93 17.91
N TYR A 230 -37.68 -11.32 17.33
CA TYR A 230 -37.15 -11.62 16.02
C TYR A 230 -35.66 -11.92 16.11
N ILE A 231 -35.15 -12.72 15.22
CA ILE A 231 -33.73 -12.95 14.99
C ILE A 231 -33.44 -12.58 13.55
N ALA A 232 -32.43 -11.73 13.36
CA ALA A 232 -31.86 -11.47 12.07
C ALA A 232 -30.44 -12.01 11.99
N VAL A 233 -30.05 -12.50 10.82
CA VAL A 233 -28.67 -12.86 10.52
C VAL A 233 -28.24 -11.99 9.35
N VAL A 234 -27.17 -11.23 9.56
CA VAL A 234 -26.65 -10.26 8.60
C VAL A 234 -25.13 -10.41 8.55
N GLU A 235 -24.46 -9.69 7.67
CA GLU A 235 -22.99 -9.66 7.64
C GLU A 235 -22.44 -8.57 8.57
N GLU A 236 -21.19 -8.71 9.01
CA GLU A 236 -20.47 -7.74 9.83
C GLU A 236 -20.46 -6.34 9.18
N ARG A 237 -20.39 -6.27 7.84
CA ARG A 237 -20.46 -5.00 7.11
C ARG A 237 -21.79 -4.29 7.29
N ASP A 238 -22.88 -5.05 7.39
CA ASP A 238 -24.23 -4.52 7.58
C ASP A 238 -24.40 -3.97 8.99
N ILE A 239 -23.83 -4.66 10.00
CA ILE A 239 -23.81 -4.15 11.38
C ILE A 239 -23.11 -2.81 11.48
N ARG A 240 -21.96 -2.65 10.80
CA ARG A 240 -21.25 -1.37 10.80
C ARG A 240 -22.10 -0.25 10.22
N TRP A 241 -22.73 -0.51 9.09
CA TRP A 241 -23.69 0.42 8.48
C TRP A 241 -24.85 0.74 9.43
N MET A 242 -25.48 -0.28 10.07
CA MET A 242 -26.56 -0.08 11.03
C MET A 242 -26.12 0.77 12.23
N MET A 243 -24.89 0.58 12.71
CA MET A 243 -24.33 1.37 13.82
C MET A 243 -24.06 2.82 13.39
N GLU A 244 -23.56 3.06 12.19
CA GLU A 244 -23.37 4.41 11.65
C GLU A 244 -24.70 5.16 11.52
N GLU A 245 -25.77 4.50 11.08
CA GLU A 245 -27.14 5.01 11.06
C GLU A 245 -27.84 5.00 12.43
N ARG A 246 -27.15 4.58 13.50
CA ARG A 246 -27.66 4.49 14.87
C ARG A 246 -28.94 3.66 14.98
N PHE A 247 -29.07 2.61 14.15
CA PHE A 247 -30.24 1.77 14.07
C PHE A 247 -31.53 2.59 13.88
N ASP A 248 -31.62 3.35 12.81
CA ASP A 248 -32.76 4.23 12.47
C ASP A 248 -34.15 3.53 12.51
N ILE A 249 -34.16 2.22 12.44
CA ILE A 249 -35.36 1.37 12.62
C ILE A 249 -36.03 1.59 13.99
N LEU A 250 -35.24 1.87 15.03
CA LEU A 250 -35.77 2.12 16.37
C LEU A 250 -36.69 3.35 16.38
N ASP A 251 -36.28 4.40 15.67
CA ASP A 251 -37.07 5.63 15.59
C ASP A 251 -38.30 5.45 14.67
N LYS A 252 -38.17 4.67 13.60
CA LYS A 252 -39.29 4.35 12.70
C LYS A 252 -40.39 3.57 13.42
N VAL A 253 -39.99 2.56 14.23
CA VAL A 253 -40.97 1.80 15.00
C VAL A 253 -41.61 2.65 16.10
N ARG A 254 -40.81 3.50 16.76
CA ARG A 254 -41.36 4.45 17.75
C ARG A 254 -42.36 5.43 17.14
N ALA A 255 -42.19 5.79 15.88
CA ALA A 255 -43.11 6.68 15.17
C ALA A 255 -44.46 6.03 14.80
N LEU A 256 -44.57 4.69 14.81
CA LEU A 256 -45.86 4.01 14.63
C LEU A 256 -46.86 4.35 15.75
N HIS A 257 -46.34 4.56 16.99
CA HIS A 257 -47.16 4.84 18.16
C HIS A 257 -46.74 6.17 18.80
N PRO A 258 -47.31 7.32 18.38
CA PRO A 258 -46.94 8.65 18.92
C PRO A 258 -47.17 8.82 20.42
N GLY A 259 -47.84 7.86 21.08
CA GLY A 259 -48.07 7.79 22.52
C GLY A 259 -46.88 7.25 23.36
N GLY A 260 -45.82 6.75 22.72
CA GLY A 260 -44.52 6.60 23.35
C GLY A 260 -44.21 5.27 24.06
N MET A 261 -45.06 4.23 23.96
CA MET A 261 -44.77 2.96 24.65
C MET A 261 -44.14 1.87 23.76
N LEU A 262 -44.32 1.97 22.44
CA LEU A 262 -43.77 0.97 21.50
C LEU A 262 -42.31 1.26 21.18
N THR A 263 -41.42 0.42 21.68
CA THR A 263 -39.97 0.50 21.42
C THR A 263 -39.41 -0.87 21.06
N LEU A 264 -38.25 -0.88 20.40
CA LEU A 264 -37.49 -2.08 20.14
C LEU A 264 -36.17 -2.05 20.90
N SER A 265 -35.74 -3.22 21.35
CA SER A 265 -34.38 -3.47 21.85
C SER A 265 -33.66 -4.36 20.84
N ILE A 266 -32.41 -3.98 20.48
CA ILE A 266 -31.54 -4.74 19.59
C ILE A 266 -30.26 -5.09 20.35
N GLY A 267 -29.91 -6.38 20.37
CA GLY A 267 -28.71 -6.90 21.01
C GLY A 267 -28.03 -7.99 20.20
#